data_d2eefa1879a00959f028bf4cab483e30
#
_entry.id   d2eefa1879a00959f028bf4cab483e30
#
_cell.length_a   1.000
_cell.length_b   1.000
_cell.length_c   1.000
_cell.angle_alpha   90.00
_cell.angle_beta   90.00
_cell.angle_gamma   90.00
#
_symmetry.space_group_name_H-M   'P 1'
#
loop_
_entity.id
_entity.type
_entity.pdbx_description
1 polymer ?
#
loop_
_entity_poly.entity_id
_entity_poly.type
_entity_poly.pdbx_seq_one_letter_code
_entity_poly.pdbx_strand_id
1 'polypeptide(L)'
;MLAPHIDDDIIGCGGTLAKHAAAGDEVTVLYFADCTPGRRREAAEAACVIGIGRLEFLDYASKTLYDHRKDAALKLKSEIESFKPHTVYLPSLFDRHNDHLAVNHILSDVLSGMRGDFTFSVCAYEVWTPLVPNLIVDISGTMEKKKAAVSKFTSQLASNDWLDAAVCLNRYRAVVSGAGRYAEGFMIHSANNYLELWRRVYDKNG
;
A
#
# COMPACT_ATOMS: atom_id res chain seq x y z
N MET A 1 6.12 0.12 -2.75
CA MET A 1 4.79 -0.20 -2.21
C MET A 1 4.95 -0.97 -0.91
N LEU A 2 4.36 -0.49 0.18
CA LEU A 2 4.39 -1.12 1.49
C LEU A 2 3.04 -1.78 1.75
N ALA A 3 3.00 -3.10 1.79
CA ALA A 3 1.80 -3.90 1.98
C ALA A 3 1.89 -4.66 3.32
N PRO A 4 1.08 -4.33 4.34
CA PRO A 4 1.05 -5.07 5.60
C PRO A 4 0.84 -6.57 5.39
N HIS A 5 -0.12 -6.94 4.53
CA HIS A 5 -0.43 -8.32 4.17
C HIS A 5 -0.39 -8.53 2.66
N ILE A 6 -0.43 -9.79 2.27
CA ILE A 6 -0.40 -10.22 0.88
C ILE A 6 -1.81 -10.12 0.30
N ASP A 7 -2.15 -8.98 -0.27
CA ASP A 7 -3.36 -8.59 -1.00
C ASP A 7 -3.60 -7.07 -0.89
N ASP A 8 -3.14 -6.42 0.17
CA ASP A 8 -3.40 -5.00 0.44
C ASP A 8 -2.94 -4.09 -0.70
N ASP A 9 -1.82 -4.43 -1.35
CA ASP A 9 -1.27 -3.70 -2.51
C ASP A 9 -2.23 -3.70 -3.69
N ILE A 10 -2.83 -4.84 -3.99
CA ILE A 10 -3.72 -5.00 -5.13
C ILE A 10 -5.12 -4.49 -4.81
N ILE A 11 -5.65 -4.79 -3.60
CA ILE A 11 -6.95 -4.28 -3.16
C ILE A 11 -6.94 -2.75 -3.15
N GLY A 12 -5.92 -2.14 -2.53
CA GLY A 12 -5.83 -0.69 -2.40
C GLY A 12 -5.39 0.05 -3.67
N CYS A 13 -4.40 -0.50 -4.41
CA CYS A 13 -3.69 0.21 -5.47
C CYS A 13 -3.57 -0.54 -6.79
N GLY A 14 -4.16 -1.72 -6.95
CA GLY A 14 -3.90 -2.61 -8.11
C GLY A 14 -4.09 -1.95 -9.47
N GLY A 15 -5.07 -1.06 -9.62
CA GLY A 15 -5.29 -0.31 -10.84
C GLY A 15 -4.19 0.72 -11.13
N THR A 16 -3.76 1.43 -10.10
CA THR A 16 -2.65 2.41 -10.17
C THR A 16 -1.32 1.72 -10.41
N LEU A 17 -1.05 0.59 -9.72
CA LEU A 17 0.17 -0.20 -9.93
C LEU A 17 0.24 -0.76 -11.36
N ALA A 18 -0.90 -1.17 -11.94
CA ALA A 18 -0.96 -1.58 -13.35
C ALA A 18 -0.67 -0.42 -14.32
N LYS A 19 -1.01 0.82 -13.95
CA LYS A 19 -0.64 2.02 -14.75
C LYS A 19 0.85 2.29 -14.64
N HIS A 20 1.45 2.19 -13.45
CA HIS A 20 2.90 2.30 -13.26
C HIS A 20 3.65 1.28 -14.11
N ALA A 21 3.27 0.00 -14.02
CA ALA A 21 3.87 -1.06 -14.82
C ALA A 21 3.75 -0.80 -16.33
N ALA A 22 2.59 -0.32 -16.80
CA ALA A 22 2.35 0.02 -18.21
C ALA A 22 3.17 1.25 -18.66
N ALA A 23 3.51 2.17 -17.75
CA ALA A 23 4.38 3.30 -18.01
C ALA A 23 5.88 2.94 -18.02
N GLY A 24 6.23 1.71 -17.61
CA GLY A 24 7.62 1.27 -17.48
C GLY A 24 8.28 1.66 -16.17
N ASP A 25 7.48 2.09 -15.18
CA ASP A 25 7.99 2.41 -13.86
C ASP A 25 8.44 1.13 -13.14
N GLU A 26 9.54 1.20 -12.40
CA GLU A 26 10.00 0.12 -11.55
C GLU A 26 9.15 0.09 -10.26
N VAL A 27 8.46 -1.02 -10.03
CA VAL A 27 7.60 -1.22 -8.87
C VAL A 27 8.15 -2.36 -8.02
N THR A 28 8.42 -2.07 -6.74
CA THR A 28 8.74 -3.05 -5.70
C THR A 28 7.62 -3.09 -4.67
N VAL A 29 7.18 -4.29 -4.31
CA VAL A 29 6.24 -4.50 -3.19
C VAL A 29 6.98 -5.15 -2.04
N LEU A 30 6.90 -4.52 -0.85
CA LEU A 30 7.42 -5.05 0.40
C LEU A 30 6.25 -5.51 1.27
N TYR A 31 6.12 -6.83 1.44
CA TYR A 31 5.12 -7.46 2.31
C TYR A 31 5.69 -7.67 3.71
N PHE A 32 4.95 -7.25 4.73
CA PHE A 32 5.44 -7.27 6.11
C PHE A 32 5.08 -8.55 6.84
N ALA A 33 3.83 -9.01 6.77
CA ALA A 33 3.35 -10.08 7.63
C ALA A 33 2.65 -11.22 6.89
N ASP A 34 2.59 -12.38 7.55
CA ASP A 34 1.86 -13.59 7.12
C ASP A 34 2.23 -14.10 5.72
N CYS A 35 3.50 -14.01 5.36
CA CYS A 35 4.01 -14.40 4.05
C CYS A 35 4.19 -15.93 3.89
N THR A 36 3.17 -16.72 4.20
CA THR A 36 3.23 -18.18 4.03
C THR A 36 3.53 -18.60 2.58
N PRO A 37 4.08 -19.80 2.34
CA PRO A 37 4.41 -20.25 0.98
C PRO A 37 3.23 -20.22 0.01
N GLY A 38 2.01 -20.50 0.50
CA GLY A 38 0.78 -20.39 -0.31
C GLY A 38 0.49 -18.95 -0.71
N ARG A 39 0.49 -18.04 0.26
CA ARG A 39 0.25 -16.62 0.04
C ARG A 39 1.32 -15.96 -0.84
N ARG A 40 2.60 -16.35 -0.70
CA ARG A 40 3.67 -15.88 -1.61
C ARG A 40 3.42 -16.26 -3.06
N ARG A 41 2.84 -17.46 -3.31
CA ARG A 41 2.45 -17.86 -4.67
C ARG A 41 1.29 -17.01 -5.19
N GLU A 42 0.26 -16.78 -4.37
CA GLU A 42 -0.85 -15.89 -4.72
C GLU A 42 -0.35 -14.48 -5.06
N ALA A 43 0.57 -13.93 -4.24
CA ALA A 43 1.20 -12.63 -4.53
C ALA A 43 1.98 -12.62 -5.85
N ALA A 44 2.77 -13.66 -6.13
CA ALA A 44 3.53 -13.77 -7.37
C ALA A 44 2.61 -13.85 -8.60
N GLU A 45 1.50 -14.61 -8.49
CA GLU A 45 0.51 -14.69 -9.57
C GLU A 45 -0.21 -13.34 -9.78
N ALA A 46 -0.59 -12.64 -8.71
CA ALA A 46 -1.20 -11.31 -8.79
C ALA A 46 -0.22 -10.28 -9.38
N ALA A 47 1.03 -10.29 -8.93
CA ALA A 47 2.09 -9.42 -9.44
C ALA A 47 2.33 -9.63 -10.95
N CYS A 48 2.33 -10.89 -11.42
CA CYS A 48 2.44 -11.22 -12.84
C CYS A 48 1.29 -10.59 -13.66
N VAL A 49 0.06 -10.64 -13.16
CA VAL A 49 -1.12 -10.04 -13.83
C VAL A 49 -0.96 -8.52 -13.95
N ILE A 50 -0.48 -7.87 -12.89
CA ILE A 50 -0.28 -6.40 -12.84
C ILE A 50 0.93 -5.97 -13.68
N GLY A 51 1.99 -6.77 -13.69
CA GLY A 51 3.28 -6.43 -14.30
C GLY A 51 4.31 -5.93 -13.28
N ILE A 52 4.20 -6.34 -12.00
CA ILE A 52 5.15 -6.01 -10.95
C ILE A 52 6.31 -7.01 -10.99
N GLY A 53 7.55 -6.51 -11.03
CA GLY A 53 8.75 -7.35 -11.20
C GLY A 53 9.44 -7.78 -9.91
N ARG A 54 9.27 -7.03 -8.80
CA ARG A 54 10.00 -7.29 -7.54
C ARG A 54 9.07 -7.37 -6.34
N LEU A 55 9.14 -8.50 -5.63
CA LEU A 55 8.43 -8.76 -4.38
C LEU A 55 9.44 -9.10 -3.28
N GLU A 56 9.33 -8.42 -2.15
CA GLU A 56 10.13 -8.66 -0.95
C GLU A 56 9.22 -9.06 0.21
N PHE A 57 9.69 -9.98 1.05
CA PHE A 57 8.89 -10.55 2.14
C PHE A 57 9.67 -10.48 3.45
N LEU A 58 9.15 -9.75 4.44
CA LEU A 58 9.77 -9.62 5.76
C LEU A 58 9.35 -10.70 6.76
N ASP A 59 8.17 -11.30 6.52
CA ASP A 59 7.68 -12.52 7.20
C ASP A 59 7.49 -12.39 8.72
N TYR A 60 7.04 -11.21 9.19
CA TYR A 60 6.60 -11.05 10.58
C TYR A 60 5.25 -11.75 10.80
N ALA A 61 4.95 -12.13 12.04
CA ALA A 61 3.63 -12.63 12.39
C ALA A 61 2.62 -11.48 12.41
N SER A 62 1.42 -11.71 11.81
CA SER A 62 0.31 -10.75 11.85
C SER A 62 -0.09 -10.44 13.29
N LYS A 63 -0.60 -9.23 13.51
CA LYS A 63 -0.99 -8.66 14.81
C LYS A 63 0.15 -8.40 15.78
N THR A 64 1.40 -8.78 15.45
CA THR A 64 2.57 -8.49 16.27
C THR A 64 3.57 -7.56 15.58
N LEU A 65 3.24 -7.06 14.39
CA LEU A 65 4.14 -6.24 13.59
C LEU A 65 4.63 -4.99 14.35
N TYR A 66 3.79 -4.40 15.18
CA TYR A 66 4.16 -3.25 16.00
C TYR A 66 5.28 -3.56 17.00
N ASP A 67 5.32 -4.76 17.57
CA ASP A 67 6.36 -5.19 18.51
C ASP A 67 7.73 -5.32 17.82
N HIS A 68 7.72 -5.60 16.52
CA HIS A 68 8.90 -5.72 15.66
C HIS A 68 9.25 -4.43 14.91
N ARG A 69 8.58 -3.31 15.20
CA ARG A 69 8.67 -2.06 14.40
C ARG A 69 10.10 -1.55 14.21
N LYS A 70 10.97 -1.70 15.23
CA LYS A 70 12.36 -1.22 15.13
C LYS A 70 13.19 -2.02 14.13
N ASP A 71 13.07 -3.35 14.15
CA ASP A 71 13.73 -4.23 13.18
C ASP A 71 13.17 -4.00 11.76
N ALA A 72 11.85 -3.91 11.64
CA ALA A 72 11.19 -3.62 10.38
C ALA A 72 11.58 -2.23 9.81
N ALA A 73 11.76 -1.22 10.68
CA ALA A 73 12.22 0.10 10.26
C ALA A 73 13.66 0.07 9.72
N LEU A 74 14.56 -0.74 10.28
CA LEU A 74 15.92 -0.88 9.75
C LEU A 74 15.91 -1.52 8.35
N LYS A 75 15.09 -2.55 8.15
CA LYS A 75 14.93 -3.20 6.84
C LYS A 75 14.31 -2.25 5.82
N LEU A 76 13.23 -1.56 6.18
CA LEU A 76 12.59 -0.58 5.30
C LEU A 76 13.54 0.57 4.94
N LYS A 77 14.33 1.06 5.91
CA LYS A 77 15.34 2.09 5.65
C LYS A 77 16.32 1.64 4.57
N SER A 78 16.86 0.42 4.71
CA SER A 78 17.79 -0.16 3.72
C SER A 78 17.15 -0.25 2.32
N GLU A 79 15.88 -0.65 2.23
CA GLU A 79 15.15 -0.70 0.96
C GLU A 79 14.95 0.70 0.35
N ILE A 80 14.57 1.71 1.15
CA ILE A 80 14.41 3.09 0.67
C ILE A 80 15.74 3.66 0.19
N GLU A 81 16.83 3.46 0.92
CA GLU A 81 18.18 3.95 0.56
C GLU A 81 18.71 3.28 -0.72
N SER A 82 18.43 2.00 -0.91
CA SER A 82 18.84 1.22 -2.08
C SER A 82 18.00 1.54 -3.32
N PHE A 83 16.67 1.49 -3.19
CA PHE A 83 15.72 1.66 -4.29
C PHE A 83 15.54 3.12 -4.70
N LYS A 84 15.68 4.07 -3.75
CA LYS A 84 15.48 5.52 -3.96
C LYS A 84 14.14 5.85 -4.63
N PRO A 85 13.00 5.50 -4.00
CA PRO A 85 11.69 5.66 -4.61
C PRO A 85 11.35 7.12 -4.87
N HIS A 86 10.55 7.40 -5.91
CA HIS A 86 9.88 8.68 -6.10
C HIS A 86 8.55 8.74 -5.31
N THR A 87 7.92 7.60 -5.10
CA THR A 87 6.67 7.49 -4.34
C THR A 87 6.68 6.24 -3.48
N VAL A 88 6.30 6.40 -2.22
CA VAL A 88 6.05 5.30 -1.28
C VAL A 88 4.55 5.20 -1.03
N TYR A 89 3.96 4.08 -1.40
CA TYR A 89 2.55 3.76 -1.11
C TYR A 89 2.47 2.96 0.19
N LEU A 90 1.47 3.26 1.04
CA LEU A 90 1.17 2.50 2.26
C LEU A 90 -0.30 2.67 2.64
N PRO A 91 -0.87 1.84 3.55
CA PRO A 91 -2.24 2.06 4.02
C PRO A 91 -2.41 3.42 4.69
N SER A 92 -3.64 3.93 4.66
CA SER A 92 -3.99 5.17 5.37
C SER A 92 -3.58 5.11 6.85
N LEU A 93 -3.04 6.22 7.35
CA LEU A 93 -2.72 6.36 8.79
C LEU A 93 -3.97 6.34 9.70
N PHE A 94 -5.18 6.39 9.13
CA PHE A 94 -6.46 6.25 9.82
C PHE A 94 -7.13 4.88 9.60
N ASP A 95 -6.40 3.93 9.01
CA ASP A 95 -6.91 2.58 8.83
C ASP A 95 -7.13 1.87 10.18
N ARG A 96 -8.15 1.01 10.25
CA ARG A 96 -8.53 0.34 11.50
C ARG A 96 -7.72 -0.91 11.82
N HIS A 97 -6.97 -1.44 10.86
CA HIS A 97 -6.18 -2.65 11.08
C HIS A 97 -4.87 -2.34 11.79
N ASN A 98 -4.57 -3.06 12.89
CA ASN A 98 -3.37 -2.80 13.69
C ASN A 98 -2.06 -2.89 12.90
N ASP A 99 -1.93 -3.88 12.01
CA ASP A 99 -0.71 -4.02 11.19
C ASP A 99 -0.59 -2.90 10.15
N HIS A 100 -1.72 -2.34 9.65
CA HIS A 100 -1.70 -1.16 8.78
C HIS A 100 -1.19 0.07 9.53
N LEU A 101 -1.64 0.26 10.77
CA LEU A 101 -1.10 1.31 11.63
C LEU A 101 0.38 1.07 11.96
N ALA A 102 0.78 -0.19 12.20
CA ALA A 102 2.17 -0.54 12.46
C ALA A 102 3.09 -0.15 11.29
N VAL A 103 2.68 -0.37 10.03
CA VAL A 103 3.46 0.08 8.86
C VAL A 103 3.61 1.60 8.82
N ASN A 104 2.58 2.35 9.23
CA ASN A 104 2.68 3.82 9.37
C ASN A 104 3.68 4.23 10.45
N HIS A 105 3.69 3.55 11.61
CA HIS A 105 4.69 3.77 12.66
C HIS A 105 6.12 3.40 12.19
N ILE A 106 6.27 2.30 11.45
CA ILE A 106 7.55 1.88 10.88
C ILE A 106 8.09 2.94 9.91
N LEU A 107 7.27 3.45 8.99
CA LEU A 107 7.70 4.50 8.07
C LEU A 107 8.05 5.79 8.83
N SER A 108 7.30 6.17 9.87
CA SER A 108 7.62 7.35 10.67
C SER A 108 8.94 7.22 11.43
N ASP A 109 9.26 6.02 11.95
CA ASP A 109 10.55 5.73 12.59
C ASP A 109 11.70 5.89 11.58
N VAL A 110 11.52 5.38 10.33
CA VAL A 110 12.50 5.55 9.24
C VAL A 110 12.72 7.03 8.94
N LEU A 111 11.65 7.78 8.69
CA LEU A 111 11.71 9.20 8.35
C LEU A 111 12.34 10.03 9.49
N SER A 112 12.03 9.71 10.74
CA SER A 112 12.61 10.40 11.91
C SER A 112 14.10 10.08 12.11
N GLY A 113 14.55 8.89 11.70
CA GLY A 113 15.95 8.45 11.81
C GLY A 113 16.85 8.83 10.63
N MET A 114 16.28 9.25 9.51
CA MET A 114 17.03 9.73 8.34
C MET A 114 17.27 11.24 8.46
N ARG A 115 18.46 11.69 8.04
CA ARG A 115 18.81 13.14 7.99
C ARG A 115 18.66 13.66 6.57
N GLY A 116 18.08 14.83 6.41
CA GLY A 116 17.97 15.54 5.14
C GLY A 116 16.53 15.67 4.65
N ASP A 117 16.39 16.33 3.50
CA ASP A 117 15.10 16.48 2.83
C ASP A 117 14.79 15.24 2.01
N PHE A 118 13.61 14.69 2.24
CA PHE A 118 13.13 13.56 1.45
C PHE A 118 12.62 14.05 0.09
N THR A 119 13.07 13.39 -0.97
CA THR A 119 12.70 13.74 -2.35
C THR A 119 11.50 12.94 -2.87
N PHE A 120 10.92 12.04 -2.05
CA PHE A 120 9.80 11.21 -2.43
C PHE A 120 8.48 11.65 -1.80
N SER A 121 7.39 11.28 -2.45
CA SER A 121 6.04 11.44 -1.92
C SER A 121 5.59 10.19 -1.18
N VAL A 122 4.73 10.38 -0.18
CA VAL A 122 4.02 9.32 0.53
C VAL A 122 2.57 9.35 0.10
N CYS A 123 2.08 8.23 -0.41
CA CYS A 123 0.76 8.09 -0.99
C CYS A 123 -0.04 7.04 -0.20
N ALA A 124 -0.93 7.49 0.67
CA ALA A 124 -1.74 6.61 1.49
C ALA A 124 -2.94 6.07 0.72
N TYR A 125 -3.19 4.76 0.81
CA TYR A 125 -4.28 4.07 0.13
C TYR A 125 -5.33 3.50 1.10
N GLU A 126 -6.45 3.04 0.54
CA GLU A 126 -7.62 2.52 1.25
C GLU A 126 -7.63 0.99 1.21
N VAL A 127 -7.90 0.36 2.38
CA VAL A 127 -8.28 -1.07 2.47
C VAL A 127 -9.45 -1.22 3.43
N TRP A 128 -9.21 -1.22 4.75
CA TRP A 128 -10.25 -1.42 5.76
C TRP A 128 -11.06 -0.16 6.06
N THR A 129 -10.48 1.00 5.82
CA THR A 129 -11.13 2.27 6.13
C THR A 129 -11.03 3.21 4.94
N PRO A 130 -12.17 3.68 4.37
CA PRO A 130 -12.15 4.72 3.36
C PRO A 130 -11.52 6.01 3.89
N LEU A 131 -10.70 6.66 3.05
CA LEU A 131 -10.05 7.93 3.38
C LEU A 131 -10.75 9.13 2.69
N VAL A 132 -10.37 10.35 3.08
CA VAL A 132 -10.72 11.56 2.32
C VAL A 132 -9.58 11.83 1.34
N PRO A 133 -9.77 11.55 0.04
CA PRO A 133 -8.69 11.64 -0.93
C PRO A 133 -8.39 13.08 -1.34
N ASN A 134 -7.11 13.39 -1.54
CA ASN A 134 -6.65 14.59 -2.24
C ASN A 134 -6.05 14.27 -3.62
N LEU A 135 -5.97 12.99 -3.97
CA LEU A 135 -5.58 12.48 -5.28
C LEU A 135 -6.57 11.39 -5.70
N ILE A 136 -7.10 11.50 -6.92
CA ILE A 136 -7.92 10.47 -7.56
C ILE A 136 -7.23 10.02 -8.83
N VAL A 137 -7.13 8.71 -9.00
CA VAL A 137 -6.54 8.10 -10.20
C VAL A 137 -7.63 7.33 -10.94
N ASP A 138 -7.93 7.74 -12.17
CA ASP A 138 -8.78 6.95 -13.07
C ASP A 138 -8.08 5.63 -13.43
N ILE A 139 -8.71 4.53 -13.06
CA ILE A 139 -8.24 3.16 -13.32
C ILE A 139 -9.18 2.40 -14.27
N SER A 140 -10.06 3.10 -14.99
CA SER A 140 -11.02 2.44 -15.88
C SER A 140 -10.35 1.52 -16.90
N GLY A 141 -9.17 1.90 -17.40
CA GLY A 141 -8.39 1.12 -18.36
C GLY A 141 -7.63 -0.06 -17.73
N THR A 142 -7.45 -0.08 -16.41
CA THR A 142 -6.68 -1.12 -15.70
C THR A 142 -7.54 -1.94 -14.73
N MET A 143 -8.83 -1.63 -14.61
CA MET A 143 -9.72 -2.29 -13.66
C MET A 143 -9.86 -3.79 -13.89
N GLU A 144 -9.87 -4.25 -15.14
CA GLU A 144 -9.95 -5.70 -15.43
C GLU A 144 -8.67 -6.44 -15.00
N LYS A 145 -7.49 -5.81 -15.14
CA LYS A 145 -6.24 -6.34 -14.57
C LYS A 145 -6.31 -6.40 -13.05
N LYS A 146 -6.80 -5.34 -12.39
CA LYS A 146 -6.99 -5.34 -10.93
C LYS A 146 -7.89 -6.47 -10.48
N LYS A 147 -9.06 -6.66 -11.11
CA LYS A 147 -9.98 -7.77 -10.79
C LYS A 147 -9.31 -9.14 -10.94
N ALA A 148 -8.61 -9.35 -12.06
CA ALA A 148 -7.92 -10.60 -12.33
C ALA A 148 -6.80 -10.86 -11.29
N ALA A 149 -6.12 -9.82 -10.83
CA ALA A 149 -5.09 -9.93 -9.79
C ALA A 149 -5.70 -10.21 -8.41
N VAL A 150 -6.77 -9.50 -8.00
CA VAL A 150 -7.49 -9.76 -6.73
C VAL A 150 -7.98 -11.20 -6.69
N SER A 151 -8.47 -11.75 -7.82
CA SER A 151 -8.96 -13.13 -7.90
C SER A 151 -7.87 -14.20 -7.66
N LYS A 152 -6.59 -13.82 -7.63
CA LYS A 152 -5.48 -14.73 -7.29
C LYS A 152 -5.35 -15.00 -5.79
N PHE A 153 -5.87 -14.12 -4.95
CA PHE A 153 -5.82 -14.25 -3.49
C PHE A 153 -6.93 -15.17 -2.95
N THR A 154 -6.95 -16.42 -3.41
CA THR A 154 -8.01 -17.38 -3.08
C THR A 154 -8.11 -17.63 -1.59
N SER A 155 -6.99 -17.62 -0.86
CA SER A 155 -6.96 -17.79 0.60
C SER A 155 -7.66 -16.64 1.33
N GLN A 156 -7.61 -15.42 0.80
CA GLN A 156 -8.24 -14.22 1.38
C GLN A 156 -9.71 -14.11 0.99
N LEU A 157 -10.03 -14.44 -0.26
CA LEU A 157 -11.40 -14.45 -0.78
C LEU A 157 -12.29 -15.52 -0.12
N ALA A 158 -11.69 -16.55 0.45
CA ALA A 158 -12.44 -17.54 1.24
C ALA A 158 -13.09 -16.95 2.52
N SER A 159 -12.56 -15.83 3.02
CA SER A 159 -13.04 -15.17 4.25
C SER A 159 -13.90 -13.95 3.99
N ASN A 160 -13.59 -13.19 2.95
CA ASN A 160 -14.25 -11.91 2.62
C ASN A 160 -14.30 -11.71 1.11
N ASP A 161 -15.37 -11.12 0.60
CA ASP A 161 -15.48 -10.76 -0.82
C ASP A 161 -14.74 -9.44 -1.10
N TRP A 162 -13.42 -9.49 -1.04
CA TRP A 162 -12.57 -8.36 -1.35
C TRP A 162 -12.66 -7.90 -2.81
N LEU A 163 -13.05 -8.80 -3.71
CA LEU A 163 -13.23 -8.44 -5.11
C LEU A 163 -14.41 -7.49 -5.28
N ASP A 164 -15.56 -7.83 -4.73
CA ASP A 164 -16.75 -6.97 -4.81
C ASP A 164 -16.53 -5.66 -4.04
N ALA A 165 -15.94 -5.73 -2.84
CA ALA A 165 -15.63 -4.55 -2.04
C ALA A 165 -14.72 -3.56 -2.80
N ALA A 166 -13.66 -4.02 -3.44
CA ALA A 166 -12.78 -3.18 -4.25
C ALA A 166 -13.49 -2.58 -5.46
N VAL A 167 -14.31 -3.38 -6.17
CA VAL A 167 -15.12 -2.90 -7.31
C VAL A 167 -16.09 -1.79 -6.87
N CYS A 168 -16.83 -2.02 -5.78
CA CYS A 168 -17.80 -1.06 -5.25
C CYS A 168 -17.13 0.24 -4.82
N LEU A 169 -16.01 0.17 -4.07
CA LEU A 169 -15.27 1.35 -3.64
C LEU A 169 -14.72 2.14 -4.84
N ASN A 170 -14.10 1.46 -5.81
CA ASN A 170 -13.53 2.13 -6.97
C ASN A 170 -14.61 2.74 -7.87
N ARG A 171 -15.80 2.12 -7.94
CA ARG A 171 -16.94 2.70 -8.64
C ARG A 171 -17.48 3.93 -7.92
N TYR A 172 -17.62 3.88 -6.60
CA TYR A 172 -18.00 5.03 -5.78
C TYR A 172 -17.02 6.20 -5.98
N ARG A 173 -15.71 5.95 -5.91
CA ARG A 173 -14.67 6.97 -6.13
C ARG A 173 -14.79 7.63 -7.50
N ALA A 174 -15.05 6.86 -8.54
CA ALA A 174 -15.25 7.40 -9.89
C ALA A 174 -16.48 8.30 -9.97
N VAL A 175 -17.61 7.88 -9.39
CA VAL A 175 -18.86 8.65 -9.41
C VAL A 175 -18.71 9.99 -8.70
N VAL A 176 -18.14 10.00 -7.47
CA VAL A 176 -18.07 11.23 -6.67
C VAL A 176 -17.00 12.22 -7.15
N SER A 177 -16.02 11.74 -7.92
CA SER A 177 -14.95 12.59 -8.48
C SER A 177 -15.13 12.95 -9.94
N GLY A 178 -16.00 12.26 -10.66
CA GLY A 178 -16.14 12.39 -12.12
C GLY A 178 -14.98 11.75 -12.91
N ALA A 179 -14.15 10.93 -12.27
CA ALA A 179 -12.96 10.33 -12.87
C ALA A 179 -13.25 8.96 -13.51
N GLY A 180 -13.75 8.95 -14.74
CA GLY A 180 -13.97 7.73 -15.51
C GLY A 180 -15.06 6.80 -14.93
N ARG A 181 -14.90 5.49 -15.14
CA ARG A 181 -15.83 4.45 -14.68
C ARG A 181 -15.41 3.83 -13.34
N TYR A 182 -14.10 3.76 -13.09
CA TYR A 182 -13.49 3.28 -11.87
C TYR A 182 -12.31 4.16 -11.48
N ALA A 183 -12.16 4.46 -10.20
CA ALA A 183 -11.06 5.27 -9.71
C ALA A 183 -10.55 4.74 -8.36
N GLU A 184 -9.27 4.95 -8.09
CA GLU A 184 -8.65 4.75 -6.78
C GLU A 184 -8.45 6.11 -6.12
N GLY A 185 -8.67 6.17 -4.80
CA GLY A 185 -8.50 7.36 -3.98
C GLY A 185 -7.27 7.27 -3.10
N PHE A 186 -6.51 8.37 -3.04
CA PHE A 186 -5.27 8.45 -2.27
C PHE A 186 -5.20 9.75 -1.47
N MET A 187 -4.43 9.71 -0.38
CA MET A 187 -3.97 10.90 0.31
C MET A 187 -2.45 11.02 0.09
N ILE A 188 -2.05 11.99 -0.74
CA ILE A 188 -0.64 12.21 -1.08
C ILE A 188 -0.07 13.40 -0.32
N HIS A 189 1.15 13.25 0.20
CA HIS A 189 1.96 14.26 0.87
C HIS A 189 3.43 14.13 0.46
N SER A 190 4.23 15.19 0.61
CA SER A 190 5.67 15.01 0.72
C SER A 190 6.00 14.17 1.96
N ALA A 191 7.12 13.44 1.97
CA ALA A 191 7.50 12.63 3.13
C ALA A 191 7.63 13.47 4.41
N ASN A 192 8.11 14.72 4.31
CA ASN A 192 8.17 15.65 5.44
C ASN A 192 6.78 15.99 5.99
N ASN A 193 5.83 16.35 5.12
CA ASN A 193 4.47 16.67 5.53
C ASN A 193 3.73 15.45 6.09
N TYR A 194 4.00 14.26 5.54
CA TYR A 194 3.45 13.02 6.07
C TYR A 194 3.96 12.76 7.50
N LEU A 195 5.26 12.93 7.77
CA LEU A 195 5.85 12.77 9.09
C LEU A 195 5.26 13.77 10.09
N GLU A 196 5.07 15.03 9.66
CA GLU A 196 4.43 16.05 10.49
C GLU A 196 2.98 15.70 10.82
N LEU A 197 2.20 15.23 9.81
CA LEU A 197 0.84 14.78 10.02
C LEU A 197 0.78 13.60 11.00
N TRP A 198 1.68 12.61 10.81
CA TRP A 198 1.77 11.46 11.72
C TRP A 198 2.04 11.89 13.16
N ARG A 199 2.99 12.82 13.38
CA ARG A 199 3.31 13.37 14.72
C ARG A 199 2.10 14.04 15.37
N ARG A 200 1.35 14.83 14.63
CA ARG A 200 0.13 15.49 15.14
C ARG A 200 -0.95 14.48 15.56
N VAL A 201 -1.02 13.34 14.92
CA VAL A 201 -2.04 12.32 15.20
C VAL A 201 -1.62 11.39 16.33
N TYR A 202 -0.37 10.94 16.36
CA TYR A 202 0.09 9.86 17.22
C TYR A 202 1.16 10.23 18.24
N ASP A 203 1.95 11.30 18.00
CA ASP A 203 2.96 11.76 18.95
C ASP A 203 2.35 12.77 19.91
N LYS A 204 1.89 12.28 21.07
CA LYS A 204 1.27 13.12 22.12
C LYS A 204 2.28 13.96 22.90
N ASN A 205 3.58 13.89 22.57
CA ASN A 205 4.67 14.58 23.26
C ASN A 205 5.28 15.73 22.42
N GLY A 206 4.58 16.23 21.42
CA GLY A 206 4.93 17.40 20.63
C GLY A 206 4.42 18.70 21.25
#